data_4b8624754b237efab14ed6eb93089524
#
_entry.id   4b8624754b237efab14ed6eb93089524
#
_cell.length_a   1.000
_cell.length_b   1.000
_cell.length_c   1.000
_cell.angle_alpha   90.00
_cell.angle_beta   90.00
_cell.angle_gamma   90.00
#
_symmetry.space_group_name_H-M   'P 1'
#
loop_
_entity.id
_entity.type
_entity.pdbx_description
1 polymer ?
#
loop_
_entity_poly.entity_id
_entity_poly.type
_entity_poly.pdbx_seq_one_letter_code
_entity_poly.pdbx_strand_id
1 'polypeptide(L)'
;MSVWLITYNHEKYIRQAIEGVLMQQTNFAVQLVIGEDCSTDGTRAVVQEYKALYPDRITLYLPERNMGMIPILRPTYALCTGKYVAMLDGDDYWTDPLKLQKQIDLMEADSDCRVSFHAVQIYDQSKQEYIAPADPWWSRVTTALHLHDLIYLGNPIFTLSAIFRRPAGELPTYYYESPFPDLAMYYWVLAEGGTANFLPEIMGIYRVHTSGCFSSLTWLQKRRQSLAFFEKMRGHLPMRYYEQIEAERQIVLRDLFIASCRRKDVVWSLRYMRLIDWASIYVPAPYNKPQRLLALGLKKWALAKARKSGMPPNN
;
A
#
# COMPACT_ATOMS: atom_id res chain seq x y z
N MET A 1 2.99 -12.88 -18.69
CA MET A 1 2.61 -12.17 -17.44
C MET A 1 1.68 -11.01 -17.74
N SER A 2 1.00 -10.43 -16.73
CA SER A 2 0.21 -9.21 -16.90
C SER A 2 0.83 -8.05 -16.11
N VAL A 3 0.82 -6.85 -16.69
CA VAL A 3 1.05 -5.60 -15.97
C VAL A 3 -0.33 -4.98 -15.73
N TRP A 4 -0.66 -4.70 -14.49
CA TRP A 4 -1.93 -4.14 -14.04
C TRP A 4 -1.73 -2.68 -13.67
N LEU A 5 -2.19 -1.79 -14.55
CA LEU A 5 -2.02 -0.35 -14.45
C LEU A 5 -3.39 0.32 -14.21
N ILE A 6 -3.49 1.14 -13.17
CA ILE A 6 -4.67 1.95 -12.87
C ILE A 6 -4.32 3.42 -13.02
N THR A 7 -5.24 4.19 -13.62
CA THR A 7 -5.00 5.61 -13.87
C THR A 7 -6.28 6.44 -13.78
N TYR A 8 -6.15 7.65 -13.23
CA TYR A 8 -7.20 8.66 -13.19
C TYR A 8 -6.58 10.07 -13.09
N ASN A 9 -6.85 10.93 -14.09
CA ASN A 9 -6.29 12.28 -14.18
C ASN A 9 -4.75 12.34 -14.12
N HIS A 10 -4.11 11.48 -14.92
CA HIS A 10 -2.67 11.37 -15.03
C HIS A 10 -2.15 11.75 -16.45
N GLU A 11 -2.81 12.66 -17.15
CA GLU A 11 -2.44 13.10 -18.51
C GLU A 11 -0.95 13.41 -18.65
N LYS A 12 -0.37 14.06 -17.63
CA LYS A 12 1.04 14.46 -17.61
C LYS A 12 2.02 13.29 -17.42
N TYR A 13 1.54 12.15 -16.94
CA TYR A 13 2.39 11.05 -16.44
C TYR A 13 2.15 9.73 -17.21
N ILE A 14 0.91 9.45 -17.60
CA ILE A 14 0.48 8.15 -18.11
C ILE A 14 1.29 7.68 -19.33
N ARG A 15 1.73 8.59 -20.19
CA ARG A 15 2.57 8.26 -21.34
C ARG A 15 3.87 7.58 -20.90
N GLN A 16 4.54 8.15 -19.92
CA GLN A 16 5.79 7.61 -19.38
C GLN A 16 5.58 6.28 -18.65
N ALA A 17 4.45 6.11 -17.94
CA ALA A 17 4.09 4.83 -17.35
C ALA A 17 3.93 3.72 -18.40
N ILE A 18 3.19 3.98 -19.48
CA ILE A 18 2.98 3.03 -20.58
C ILE A 18 4.31 2.71 -21.29
N GLU A 19 5.11 3.72 -21.61
CA GLU A 19 6.42 3.54 -22.26
C GLU A 19 7.39 2.71 -21.40
N GLY A 20 7.37 2.92 -20.07
CA GLY A 20 8.12 2.10 -19.13
C GLY A 20 7.77 0.61 -19.16
N VAL A 21 6.51 0.29 -19.49
CA VAL A 21 6.07 -1.10 -19.72
C VAL A 21 6.45 -1.59 -21.11
N LEU A 22 6.25 -0.77 -22.14
CA LEU A 22 6.48 -1.17 -23.52
C LEU A 22 7.96 -1.38 -23.85
N MET A 23 8.87 -0.70 -23.15
CA MET A 23 10.33 -0.86 -23.31
C MET A 23 10.87 -2.18 -22.73
N GLN A 24 10.07 -2.93 -21.95
CA GLN A 24 10.54 -4.13 -21.27
C GLN A 24 10.99 -5.22 -22.25
N GLN A 25 12.18 -5.74 -22.00
CA GLN A 25 12.82 -6.83 -22.74
C GLN A 25 12.66 -8.12 -21.94
N THR A 26 11.88 -9.06 -22.46
CA THR A 26 11.55 -10.31 -21.77
C THR A 26 11.54 -11.49 -22.73
N ASN A 27 11.85 -12.68 -22.23
CA ASN A 27 11.71 -13.94 -22.98
C ASN A 27 10.29 -14.56 -22.86
N PHE A 28 9.34 -13.81 -22.32
CA PHE A 28 7.93 -14.19 -22.17
C PHE A 28 7.01 -13.06 -22.64
N ALA A 29 5.76 -13.42 -22.94
CA ALA A 29 4.76 -12.44 -23.36
C ALA A 29 4.32 -11.55 -22.18
N VAL A 30 4.16 -10.25 -22.45
CA VAL A 30 3.69 -9.23 -21.50
C VAL A 30 2.39 -8.63 -22.03
N GLN A 31 1.31 -8.80 -21.27
CA GLN A 31 0.02 -8.13 -21.42
C GLN A 31 0.00 -6.88 -20.54
N LEU A 32 -0.37 -5.71 -21.08
CA LEU A 32 -0.63 -4.50 -20.33
C LEU A 32 -2.14 -4.30 -20.19
N VAL A 33 -2.67 -4.44 -18.99
CA VAL A 33 -4.07 -4.14 -18.65
C VAL A 33 -4.12 -2.76 -18.05
N ILE A 34 -4.86 -1.84 -18.67
CA ILE A 34 -5.03 -0.46 -18.20
C ILE A 34 -6.49 -0.25 -17.78
N GLY A 35 -6.70 0.07 -16.51
CA GLY A 35 -7.95 0.60 -15.99
C GLY A 35 -7.89 2.12 -15.97
N GLU A 36 -8.60 2.78 -16.87
CA GLU A 36 -8.70 4.23 -16.92
C GLU A 36 -10.08 4.66 -16.39
N ASP A 37 -10.12 5.31 -15.22
CA ASP A 37 -11.33 5.52 -14.41
C ASP A 37 -12.13 6.78 -14.78
N CYS A 38 -12.44 6.94 -16.06
CA CYS A 38 -13.22 8.07 -16.59
C CYS A 38 -12.61 9.43 -16.23
N SER A 39 -11.34 9.62 -16.59
CA SER A 39 -10.60 10.87 -16.37
C SER A 39 -11.29 12.07 -17.03
N THR A 40 -11.13 13.24 -16.40
CA THR A 40 -11.64 14.52 -16.88
C THR A 40 -10.61 15.34 -17.67
N ASP A 41 -9.35 14.85 -17.69
CA ASP A 41 -8.25 15.40 -18.48
C ASP A 41 -7.98 14.55 -19.74
N GLY A 42 -6.83 14.75 -20.40
CA GLY A 42 -6.44 14.00 -21.61
C GLY A 42 -6.00 12.55 -21.38
N THR A 43 -6.01 12.01 -20.15
CA THR A 43 -5.54 10.65 -19.84
C THR A 43 -6.18 9.58 -20.73
N ARG A 44 -7.53 9.62 -20.89
CA ARG A 44 -8.27 8.65 -21.71
C ARG A 44 -7.84 8.65 -23.17
N ALA A 45 -7.62 9.83 -23.74
CA ALA A 45 -7.16 9.94 -25.12
C ALA A 45 -5.78 9.29 -25.31
N VAL A 46 -4.87 9.52 -24.36
CA VAL A 46 -3.53 8.90 -24.39
C VAL A 46 -3.60 7.38 -24.34
N VAL A 47 -4.39 6.78 -23.43
CA VAL A 47 -4.46 5.32 -23.34
C VAL A 47 -5.11 4.69 -24.59
N GLN A 48 -6.07 5.39 -25.21
CA GLN A 48 -6.68 4.96 -26.47
C GLN A 48 -5.70 5.05 -27.65
N GLU A 49 -4.87 6.10 -27.72
CA GLU A 49 -3.78 6.23 -28.67
C GLU A 49 -2.83 5.02 -28.60
N TYR A 50 -2.36 4.68 -27.39
CA TYR A 50 -1.47 3.53 -27.22
C TYR A 50 -2.16 2.18 -27.50
N LYS A 51 -3.44 2.04 -27.18
CA LYS A 51 -4.20 0.83 -27.58
C LYS A 51 -4.28 0.68 -29.10
N ALA A 52 -4.44 1.75 -29.84
CA ALA A 52 -4.46 1.72 -31.31
C ALA A 52 -3.09 1.33 -31.88
N LEU A 53 -1.99 1.79 -31.25
CA LEU A 53 -0.62 1.46 -31.68
C LEU A 53 -0.19 0.03 -31.30
N TYR A 54 -0.70 -0.52 -30.19
CA TYR A 54 -0.31 -1.81 -29.63
C TYR A 54 -1.55 -2.68 -29.30
N PRO A 55 -2.39 -3.01 -30.33
CA PRO A 55 -3.69 -3.67 -30.10
C PRO A 55 -3.57 -5.03 -29.44
N ASP A 56 -2.49 -5.78 -29.71
CA ASP A 56 -2.28 -7.13 -29.18
C ASP A 56 -1.64 -7.14 -27.79
N ARG A 57 -1.01 -6.04 -27.37
CA ARG A 57 -0.32 -5.95 -26.08
C ARG A 57 -1.14 -5.27 -25.00
N ILE A 58 -2.05 -4.35 -25.36
CA ILE A 58 -2.80 -3.52 -24.41
C ILE A 58 -4.26 -3.96 -24.36
N THR A 59 -4.78 -4.17 -23.16
CA THR A 59 -6.20 -4.39 -22.87
C THR A 59 -6.70 -3.21 -22.06
N LEU A 60 -7.76 -2.52 -22.51
CA LEU A 60 -8.34 -1.39 -21.81
C LEU A 60 -9.63 -1.77 -21.10
N TYR A 61 -9.80 -1.21 -19.88
CA TYR A 61 -11.08 -1.11 -19.20
C TYR A 61 -11.42 0.38 -19.04
N LEU A 62 -12.51 0.82 -19.69
CA LEU A 62 -12.92 2.23 -19.79
C LEU A 62 -14.37 2.35 -19.32
N PRO A 63 -14.63 2.56 -18.02
CA PRO A 63 -15.99 2.77 -17.52
C PRO A 63 -16.60 4.08 -18.05
N GLU A 64 -17.93 4.12 -18.14
CA GLU A 64 -18.69 5.30 -18.59
C GLU A 64 -18.68 6.44 -17.56
N ARG A 65 -18.39 6.13 -16.30
CA ARG A 65 -18.31 7.09 -15.19
C ARG A 65 -17.14 6.73 -14.28
N ASN A 66 -16.65 7.71 -13.55
CA ASN A 66 -15.65 7.46 -12.51
C ASN A 66 -16.22 6.50 -11.45
N MET A 67 -15.55 5.38 -11.25
CA MET A 67 -15.92 4.34 -10.29
C MET A 67 -15.24 4.57 -8.94
N GLY A 68 -14.11 5.27 -8.92
CA GLY A 68 -13.22 5.41 -7.79
C GLY A 68 -12.18 4.30 -7.71
N MET A 69 -11.09 4.59 -6.99
CA MET A 69 -9.89 3.75 -6.92
C MET A 69 -10.18 2.27 -6.59
N ILE A 70 -11.06 1.98 -5.66
CA ILE A 70 -11.31 0.60 -5.23
C ILE A 70 -12.23 -0.17 -6.20
N PRO A 71 -13.40 0.36 -6.63
CA PRO A 71 -14.29 -0.37 -7.52
C PRO A 71 -13.68 -0.74 -8.89
N ILE A 72 -12.75 0.07 -9.42
CA ILE A 72 -12.10 -0.23 -10.71
C ILE A 72 -11.15 -1.43 -10.63
N LEU A 73 -10.65 -1.77 -9.45
CA LEU A 73 -9.67 -2.84 -9.28
C LEU A 73 -10.22 -4.22 -9.67
N ARG A 74 -11.48 -4.53 -9.32
CA ARG A 74 -12.07 -5.85 -9.62
C ARG A 74 -12.16 -6.14 -11.12
N PRO A 75 -12.83 -5.33 -11.94
CA PRO A 75 -12.97 -5.61 -13.36
C PRO A 75 -11.62 -5.59 -14.09
N THR A 76 -10.69 -4.74 -13.68
CA THR A 76 -9.36 -4.68 -14.31
C THR A 76 -8.47 -5.85 -13.93
N TYR A 77 -8.48 -6.30 -12.67
CA TYR A 77 -7.77 -7.51 -12.26
C TYR A 77 -8.27 -8.77 -12.97
N ALA A 78 -9.59 -8.86 -13.19
CA ALA A 78 -10.18 -9.99 -13.92
C ALA A 78 -9.68 -10.11 -15.37
N LEU A 79 -9.21 -9.02 -15.99
CA LEU A 79 -8.60 -9.00 -17.32
C LEU A 79 -7.14 -9.45 -17.31
N CYS A 80 -6.48 -9.53 -16.15
CA CYS A 80 -5.14 -10.04 -16.04
C CYS A 80 -5.13 -11.56 -16.18
N THR A 81 -4.47 -12.11 -17.20
CA THR A 81 -4.44 -13.56 -17.49
C THR A 81 -3.12 -14.24 -17.13
N GLY A 82 -2.08 -13.44 -16.84
CA GLY A 82 -0.74 -13.94 -16.57
C GLY A 82 -0.59 -14.72 -15.28
N LYS A 83 0.34 -15.68 -15.22
CA LYS A 83 0.81 -16.38 -14.02
C LYS A 83 1.34 -15.39 -12.97
N TYR A 84 1.92 -14.30 -13.42
CA TYR A 84 2.45 -13.21 -12.60
C TYR A 84 1.74 -11.90 -12.94
N VAL A 85 1.54 -11.06 -11.94
CA VAL A 85 0.98 -9.72 -12.10
C VAL A 85 1.93 -8.70 -11.49
N ALA A 86 2.38 -7.75 -12.32
CA ALA A 86 3.09 -6.55 -11.88
C ALA A 86 2.08 -5.42 -11.67
N MET A 87 2.25 -4.66 -10.60
CA MET A 87 1.40 -3.50 -10.29
C MET A 87 2.10 -2.21 -10.74
N LEU A 88 1.32 -1.27 -11.25
CA LEU A 88 1.81 0.06 -11.63
C LEU A 88 0.67 1.09 -11.52
N ASP A 89 0.96 2.24 -10.95
CA ASP A 89 0.06 3.40 -10.97
C ASP A 89 0.42 4.32 -12.15
N GLY A 90 -0.59 4.99 -12.73
CA GLY A 90 -0.40 5.80 -13.95
C GLY A 90 0.44 7.06 -13.77
N ASP A 91 0.80 7.41 -12.55
CA ASP A 91 1.68 8.53 -12.17
C ASP A 91 3.12 8.11 -11.93
N ASP A 92 3.40 6.79 -11.84
CA ASP A 92 4.74 6.22 -11.65
C ASP A 92 5.31 5.65 -12.96
N TYR A 93 6.58 5.30 -12.99
CA TYR A 93 7.17 4.69 -14.19
C TYR A 93 8.42 3.85 -13.91
N TRP A 94 8.67 2.86 -14.77
CA TRP A 94 9.85 2.04 -14.74
C TRP A 94 10.99 2.63 -15.59
N THR A 95 12.22 2.38 -15.16
CA THR A 95 13.43 2.94 -15.77
C THR A 95 14.40 1.87 -16.28
N ASP A 96 14.28 0.63 -15.81
CA ASP A 96 15.13 -0.49 -16.23
C ASP A 96 14.39 -1.38 -17.25
N PRO A 97 14.88 -1.54 -18.48
CA PRO A 97 14.25 -2.37 -19.49
C PRO A 97 14.27 -3.87 -19.15
N LEU A 98 15.07 -4.31 -18.19
CA LEU A 98 15.16 -5.69 -17.74
C LEU A 98 14.41 -5.96 -16.42
N LYS A 99 13.69 -4.97 -15.89
CA LYS A 99 12.99 -5.10 -14.60
C LYS A 99 12.12 -6.34 -14.52
N LEU A 100 11.25 -6.53 -15.51
CA LEU A 100 10.32 -7.68 -15.52
C LEU A 100 11.07 -9.00 -15.63
N GLN A 101 12.09 -9.08 -16.47
CA GLN A 101 12.91 -10.29 -16.64
C GLN A 101 13.60 -10.66 -15.34
N LYS A 102 14.33 -9.72 -14.72
CA LYS A 102 15.06 -9.95 -13.46
C LYS A 102 14.16 -10.44 -12.33
N GLN A 103 12.98 -9.82 -12.17
CA GLN A 103 12.05 -10.19 -11.12
C GLN A 103 11.40 -11.57 -11.36
N ILE A 104 11.07 -11.89 -12.61
CA ILE A 104 10.52 -13.20 -12.95
C ILE A 104 11.57 -14.29 -12.81
N ASP A 105 12.82 -14.05 -13.21
CA ASP A 105 13.92 -15.00 -13.02
C ASP A 105 14.13 -15.32 -11.54
N LEU A 106 14.11 -14.31 -10.67
CA LEU A 106 14.14 -14.49 -9.21
C LEU A 106 12.97 -15.36 -8.71
N MET A 107 11.75 -15.08 -9.17
CA MET A 107 10.54 -15.81 -8.75
C MET A 107 10.48 -17.24 -9.29
N GLU A 108 11.03 -17.50 -10.47
CA GLU A 108 11.09 -18.87 -11.04
C GLU A 108 12.21 -19.69 -10.41
N ALA A 109 13.31 -19.06 -9.96
CA ALA A 109 14.40 -19.73 -9.24
C ALA A 109 14.00 -20.16 -7.82
N ASP A 110 13.01 -19.50 -7.20
CA ASP A 110 12.53 -19.78 -5.85
C ASP A 110 11.01 -19.96 -5.85
N SER A 111 10.54 -21.19 -5.67
CA SER A 111 9.11 -21.52 -5.63
C SER A 111 8.37 -20.89 -4.45
N ASP A 112 9.07 -20.57 -3.36
CA ASP A 112 8.52 -19.92 -2.17
C ASP A 112 8.40 -18.40 -2.35
N CYS A 113 9.09 -17.82 -3.34
CA CYS A 113 8.93 -16.42 -3.69
C CYS A 113 7.54 -16.16 -4.28
N ARG A 114 6.68 -15.56 -3.48
CA ARG A 114 5.30 -15.18 -3.87
C ARG A 114 5.21 -13.76 -4.36
N VAL A 115 6.06 -12.89 -3.84
CA VAL A 115 6.17 -11.48 -4.22
C VAL A 115 7.63 -11.17 -4.49
N SER A 116 7.92 -10.48 -5.58
CA SER A 116 9.22 -9.86 -5.82
C SER A 116 9.05 -8.35 -5.86
N PHE A 117 9.98 -7.62 -5.26
CA PHE A 117 9.96 -6.16 -5.27
C PHE A 117 11.39 -5.60 -5.32
N HIS A 118 11.50 -4.32 -5.68
CA HIS A 118 12.81 -3.70 -5.88
C HIS A 118 12.91 -2.32 -5.22
N ALA A 119 14.12 -1.78 -5.12
CA ALA A 119 14.34 -0.41 -4.69
C ALA A 119 13.77 0.59 -5.69
N VAL A 120 13.20 1.67 -5.16
CA VAL A 120 12.67 2.76 -5.99
C VAL A 120 13.38 4.06 -5.66
N GLN A 121 13.45 4.97 -6.62
CA GLN A 121 13.81 6.34 -6.37
C GLN A 121 12.56 7.19 -6.24
N ILE A 122 12.53 8.11 -5.29
CA ILE A 122 11.40 9.03 -5.08
C ILE A 122 11.70 10.34 -5.78
N TYR A 123 10.75 10.83 -6.59
CA TYR A 123 10.84 12.12 -7.27
C TYR A 123 9.72 13.06 -6.80
N ASP A 124 10.11 14.20 -6.22
CA ASP A 124 9.18 15.27 -5.83
C ASP A 124 8.90 16.16 -7.04
N GLN A 125 7.70 16.01 -7.61
CA GLN A 125 7.28 16.76 -8.78
C GLN A 125 7.15 18.27 -8.50
N SER A 126 6.86 18.67 -7.28
CA SER A 126 6.70 20.07 -6.90
C SER A 126 8.05 20.80 -6.81
N LYS A 127 9.07 20.08 -6.37
CA LYS A 127 10.44 20.61 -6.24
C LYS A 127 11.33 20.29 -7.43
N GLN A 128 10.88 19.40 -8.31
CA GLN A 128 11.65 18.87 -9.44
C GLN A 128 13.00 18.25 -9.02
N GLU A 129 13.00 17.53 -7.88
CA GLU A 129 14.22 16.92 -7.32
C GLU A 129 13.96 15.46 -6.88
N TYR A 130 15.04 14.68 -6.90
CA TYR A 130 15.01 13.35 -6.32
C TYR A 130 15.19 13.44 -4.81
N ILE A 131 14.29 12.81 -4.07
CA ILE A 131 14.39 12.72 -2.61
C ILE A 131 15.17 11.45 -2.26
N ALA A 132 16.32 11.63 -1.57
CA ALA A 132 16.95 10.53 -0.89
C ALA A 132 16.17 10.27 0.41
N PRO A 133 15.61 9.07 0.64
CA PRO A 133 15.04 8.74 1.94
C PRO A 133 16.14 8.80 2.99
N ALA A 134 15.87 9.50 4.10
CA ALA A 134 16.84 9.72 5.18
C ALA A 134 17.34 8.40 5.82
N ASP A 135 16.53 7.35 5.75
CA ASP A 135 16.83 6.01 6.21
C ASP A 135 16.08 5.03 5.31
N PRO A 136 16.70 4.60 4.20
CA PRO A 136 16.05 3.66 3.31
C PRO A 136 15.87 2.33 4.04
N TRP A 137 14.62 2.02 4.44
CA TRP A 137 14.29 0.76 5.13
C TRP A 137 14.79 -0.48 4.35
N TRP A 138 14.89 -0.38 3.02
CA TRP A 138 15.43 -1.46 2.18
C TRP A 138 16.94 -1.70 2.42
N SER A 139 17.67 -0.75 2.98
CA SER A 139 19.07 -0.99 3.38
C SER A 139 19.17 -2.01 4.53
N ARG A 140 18.06 -2.25 5.22
CA ARG A 140 17.94 -3.23 6.32
C ARG A 140 17.34 -4.56 5.86
N VAL A 141 16.79 -4.61 4.64
CA VAL A 141 16.23 -5.83 4.07
C VAL A 141 17.38 -6.60 3.40
N THR A 142 17.94 -7.53 4.13
CA THR A 142 19.04 -8.38 3.65
C THR A 142 18.56 -9.75 3.16
N THR A 143 17.28 -10.08 3.37
CA THR A 143 16.72 -11.40 3.10
C THR A 143 15.26 -11.26 2.63
N ALA A 144 14.66 -12.41 2.31
CA ALA A 144 13.23 -12.50 2.01
C ALA A 144 12.37 -12.11 3.23
N LEU A 145 11.32 -11.34 2.99
CA LEU A 145 10.34 -10.96 4.00
C LEU A 145 9.18 -11.95 4.00
N HIS A 146 8.77 -12.37 5.20
CA HIS A 146 7.52 -13.10 5.40
C HIS A 146 6.38 -12.15 5.76
N LEU A 147 5.14 -12.66 5.80
CA LEU A 147 3.99 -11.83 6.17
C LEU A 147 4.15 -11.18 7.56
N HIS A 148 4.73 -11.89 8.52
CA HIS A 148 4.97 -11.32 9.85
C HIS A 148 5.89 -10.10 9.83
N ASP A 149 6.89 -10.06 8.93
CA ASP A 149 7.77 -8.91 8.77
C ASP A 149 7.01 -7.71 8.20
N LEU A 150 6.13 -7.94 7.22
CA LEU A 150 5.29 -6.88 6.64
C LEU A 150 4.30 -6.29 7.66
N ILE A 151 3.79 -7.11 8.57
CA ILE A 151 2.90 -6.63 9.65
C ILE A 151 3.65 -5.63 10.54
N TYR A 152 4.89 -5.92 10.91
CA TYR A 152 5.72 -5.04 11.76
C TYR A 152 6.29 -3.82 11.01
N LEU A 153 6.70 -4.00 9.77
CA LEU A 153 7.33 -2.92 8.99
C LEU A 153 6.32 -1.91 8.41
N GLY A 154 5.04 -2.28 8.39
CA GLY A 154 4.00 -1.54 7.68
C GLY A 154 3.99 -1.90 6.19
N ASN A 155 3.96 -0.92 5.28
CA ASN A 155 4.04 -1.17 3.85
C ASN A 155 5.43 -0.79 3.29
N PRO A 156 6.40 -1.73 3.28
CA PRO A 156 7.72 -1.46 2.73
C PRO A 156 7.78 -1.60 1.21
N ILE A 157 6.74 -2.12 0.57
CA ILE A 157 6.72 -2.46 -0.86
C ILE A 157 5.97 -1.38 -1.62
N PHE A 158 6.67 -0.62 -2.45
CA PHE A 158 6.03 0.34 -3.35
C PHE A 158 5.26 -0.38 -4.47
N THR A 159 4.05 0.05 -4.77
CA THR A 159 3.17 -0.55 -5.79
C THR A 159 3.91 -0.82 -7.10
N LEU A 160 4.59 0.20 -7.64
CA LEU A 160 5.34 0.09 -8.91
C LEU A 160 6.49 -0.92 -8.88
N SER A 161 6.98 -1.30 -7.70
CA SER A 161 8.09 -2.24 -7.56
C SER A 161 7.65 -3.69 -7.53
N ALA A 162 6.38 -3.95 -7.23
CA ALA A 162 5.89 -5.27 -6.91
C ALA A 162 5.50 -6.11 -8.14
N ILE A 163 5.90 -7.37 -8.12
CA ILE A 163 5.31 -8.45 -8.92
C ILE A 163 4.87 -9.53 -7.95
N PHE A 164 3.67 -10.06 -8.13
CA PHE A 164 3.22 -11.19 -7.33
C PHE A 164 2.81 -12.39 -8.21
N ARG A 165 3.00 -13.59 -7.66
CA ARG A 165 2.46 -14.82 -8.23
C ARG A 165 0.95 -14.80 -8.05
N ARG A 166 0.22 -14.82 -9.17
CA ARG A 166 -1.25 -14.70 -9.14
C ARG A 166 -1.85 -15.89 -8.40
N PRO A 167 -2.52 -15.68 -7.24
CA PRO A 167 -3.24 -16.74 -6.57
C PRO A 167 -4.40 -17.27 -7.41
N ALA A 168 -4.79 -18.51 -7.17
CA ALA A 168 -6.00 -19.06 -7.78
C ALA A 168 -7.24 -18.38 -7.17
N GLY A 169 -8.25 -18.14 -8.01
CA GLY A 169 -9.51 -17.54 -7.57
C GLY A 169 -9.59 -16.03 -7.71
N GLU A 170 -10.66 -15.48 -7.16
CA GLU A 170 -10.94 -14.04 -7.16
C GLU A 170 -10.26 -13.33 -5.99
N LEU A 171 -10.08 -12.02 -6.13
CA LEU A 171 -9.65 -11.16 -5.04
C LEU A 171 -10.63 -11.27 -3.86
N PRO A 172 -10.14 -11.41 -2.62
CA PRO A 172 -11.01 -11.52 -1.44
C PRO A 172 -11.81 -10.24 -1.22
N THR A 173 -12.98 -10.36 -0.61
CA THR A 173 -13.89 -9.21 -0.39
C THR A 173 -13.23 -8.10 0.43
N TYR A 174 -12.42 -8.44 1.42
CA TYR A 174 -11.72 -7.45 2.25
C TYR A 174 -10.73 -6.58 1.47
N TYR A 175 -10.25 -7.05 0.33
CA TYR A 175 -9.39 -6.28 -0.56
C TYR A 175 -10.09 -5.00 -1.04
N TYR A 176 -11.37 -5.12 -1.41
CA TYR A 176 -12.19 -3.99 -1.90
C TYR A 176 -12.68 -3.04 -0.80
N GLU A 177 -12.40 -3.36 0.44
CA GLU A 177 -12.76 -2.54 1.60
C GLU A 177 -11.52 -2.00 2.31
N SER A 178 -10.34 -2.36 1.81
CA SER A 178 -9.05 -1.95 2.39
C SER A 178 -8.71 -0.51 2.00
N PRO A 179 -8.29 0.31 2.96
CA PRO A 179 -7.72 1.63 2.65
C PRO A 179 -6.34 1.56 1.99
N PHE A 180 -5.69 0.37 2.02
CA PHE A 180 -4.40 0.08 1.39
C PHE A 180 -4.52 -1.19 0.56
N PRO A 181 -5.02 -1.10 -0.69
CA PRO A 181 -5.25 -2.27 -1.53
C PRO A 181 -3.95 -3.01 -1.89
N ASP A 182 -2.86 -2.30 -2.09
CA ASP A 182 -1.52 -2.86 -2.32
C ASP A 182 -1.07 -3.74 -1.14
N LEU A 183 -1.13 -3.22 0.09
CA LEU A 183 -0.78 -3.97 1.30
C LEU A 183 -1.72 -5.16 1.52
N ALA A 184 -3.03 -4.99 1.28
CA ALA A 184 -4.00 -6.07 1.36
C ALA A 184 -3.70 -7.19 0.35
N MET A 185 -3.20 -6.84 -0.85
CA MET A 185 -2.73 -7.79 -1.85
C MET A 185 -1.55 -8.62 -1.33
N TYR A 186 -0.53 -7.95 -0.77
CA TYR A 186 0.64 -8.66 -0.25
C TYR A 186 0.26 -9.56 0.92
N TYR A 187 -0.63 -9.12 1.81
CA TYR A 187 -1.13 -9.93 2.90
C TYR A 187 -1.88 -11.17 2.39
N TRP A 188 -2.72 -11.02 1.37
CA TRP A 188 -3.43 -12.13 0.76
C TRP A 188 -2.48 -13.15 0.12
N VAL A 189 -1.53 -12.67 -0.68
CA VAL A 189 -0.57 -13.53 -1.41
C VAL A 189 0.33 -14.31 -0.45
N LEU A 190 0.68 -13.72 0.71
CA LEU A 190 1.59 -14.31 1.70
C LEU A 190 0.87 -15.00 2.87
N ALA A 191 -0.46 -14.92 2.95
CA ALA A 191 -1.21 -15.45 4.09
C ALA A 191 -1.02 -16.95 4.29
N GLU A 192 -0.92 -17.71 3.21
CA GLU A 192 -0.70 -19.16 3.24
C GLU A 192 0.78 -19.57 3.29
N GLY A 193 1.68 -18.61 3.36
CA GLY A 193 3.12 -18.80 3.40
C GLY A 193 3.83 -18.25 2.17
N GLY A 194 5.14 -18.49 2.12
CA GLY A 194 6.04 -17.95 1.10
C GLY A 194 6.67 -16.63 1.53
N THR A 195 7.36 -16.01 0.59
CA THR A 195 8.23 -14.87 0.84
C THR A 195 8.00 -13.73 -0.17
N ALA A 196 8.33 -12.51 0.27
CA ALA A 196 8.54 -11.37 -0.60
C ALA A 196 10.06 -11.09 -0.70
N ASN A 197 10.62 -11.27 -1.90
CA ASN A 197 12.05 -11.19 -2.12
C ASN A 197 12.43 -9.84 -2.73
N PHE A 198 13.47 -9.25 -2.17
CA PHE A 198 13.93 -7.91 -2.52
C PHE A 198 15.10 -7.92 -3.52
N LEU A 199 15.01 -7.07 -4.54
CA LEU A 199 16.11 -6.72 -5.44
C LEU A 199 16.60 -5.31 -5.11
N PRO A 200 17.91 -5.11 -4.80
CA PRO A 200 18.42 -3.81 -4.37
C PRO A 200 18.57 -2.78 -5.49
N GLU A 201 18.31 -3.18 -6.73
CA GLU A 201 18.41 -2.32 -7.90
C GLU A 201 17.24 -1.33 -7.96
N ILE A 202 17.55 -0.08 -8.27
CA ILE A 202 16.53 0.94 -8.55
C ILE A 202 16.05 0.73 -9.98
N MET A 203 14.81 0.26 -10.14
CA MET A 203 14.24 -0.04 -11.47
C MET A 203 12.98 0.77 -11.78
N GLY A 204 12.62 1.74 -10.91
CA GLY A 204 11.48 2.61 -11.15
C GLY A 204 11.48 3.85 -10.26
N ILE A 205 10.66 4.82 -10.64
CA ILE A 205 10.51 6.11 -10.00
C ILE A 205 9.10 6.24 -9.42
N TYR A 206 9.04 6.46 -8.10
CA TYR A 206 7.81 6.82 -7.39
C TYR A 206 7.66 8.35 -7.38
N ARG A 207 6.55 8.87 -7.93
CA ARG A 207 6.29 10.30 -7.93
C ARG A 207 5.51 10.75 -6.72
N VAL A 208 5.97 11.83 -6.12
CA VAL A 208 5.25 12.57 -5.09
C VAL A 208 4.73 13.87 -5.71
N HIS A 209 3.41 14.05 -5.72
CA HIS A 209 2.77 15.27 -6.23
C HIS A 209 1.51 15.62 -5.42
N THR A 210 1.00 16.81 -5.60
CA THR A 210 -0.08 17.38 -4.77
C THR A 210 -1.43 16.66 -4.93
N SER A 211 -1.65 15.98 -6.05
CA SER A 211 -2.87 15.20 -6.33
C SER A 211 -2.72 13.71 -6.01
N GLY A 212 -1.57 13.25 -5.48
CA GLY A 212 -1.36 11.85 -5.11
C GLY A 212 -2.29 11.41 -3.97
N CYS A 213 -2.96 10.27 -4.13
CA CYS A 213 -3.96 9.77 -3.18
C CYS A 213 -3.42 9.58 -1.76
N PHE A 214 -2.21 9.06 -1.61
CA PHE A 214 -1.60 8.80 -0.31
C PHE A 214 -0.65 9.91 0.15
N SER A 215 0.11 10.51 -0.77
CA SER A 215 1.10 11.55 -0.45
C SER A 215 0.45 12.82 0.08
N SER A 216 -0.77 13.16 -0.34
CA SER A 216 -1.54 14.32 0.12
C SER A 216 -2.11 14.18 1.53
N LEU A 217 -2.17 12.97 2.10
CA LEU A 217 -2.77 12.73 3.41
C LEU A 217 -1.89 13.23 4.55
N THR A 218 -2.53 13.84 5.54
CA THR A 218 -1.88 14.19 6.81
C THR A 218 -1.52 12.93 7.60
N TRP A 219 -0.54 13.03 8.50
CA TRP A 219 -0.15 11.94 9.38
C TRP A 219 -1.34 11.33 10.15
N LEU A 220 -2.26 12.16 10.64
CA LEU A 220 -3.44 11.68 11.37
C LEU A 220 -4.40 10.88 10.48
N GLN A 221 -4.59 11.32 9.23
CA GLN A 221 -5.41 10.59 8.25
C GLN A 221 -4.76 9.24 7.93
N LYS A 222 -3.45 9.20 7.68
CA LYS A 222 -2.70 7.96 7.46
C LYS A 222 -2.85 6.99 8.63
N ARG A 223 -2.74 7.48 9.90
CA ARG A 223 -2.92 6.62 11.08
C ARG A 223 -4.34 6.10 11.24
N ARG A 224 -5.37 6.90 10.91
CA ARG A 224 -6.76 6.44 10.91
C ARG A 224 -7.00 5.35 9.86
N GLN A 225 -6.42 5.50 8.68
CA GLN A 225 -6.46 4.45 7.66
C GLN A 225 -5.72 3.19 8.11
N SER A 226 -4.56 3.32 8.78
CA SER A 226 -3.86 2.16 9.36
C SER A 226 -4.71 1.43 10.39
N LEU A 227 -5.45 2.15 11.24
CA LEU A 227 -6.38 1.53 12.19
C LEU A 227 -7.47 0.74 11.46
N ALA A 228 -8.13 1.35 10.48
CA ALA A 228 -9.17 0.70 9.69
C ALA A 228 -8.63 -0.55 8.95
N PHE A 229 -7.41 -0.48 8.44
CA PHE A 229 -6.72 -1.61 7.82
C PHE A 229 -6.54 -2.78 8.80
N PHE A 230 -5.94 -2.55 9.97
CA PHE A 230 -5.72 -3.62 10.95
C PHE A 230 -7.03 -4.18 11.51
N GLU A 231 -8.05 -3.35 11.73
CA GLU A 231 -9.39 -3.79 12.13
C GLU A 231 -10.00 -4.73 11.08
N LYS A 232 -9.82 -4.43 9.79
CA LYS A 232 -10.26 -5.30 8.69
C LYS A 232 -9.45 -6.60 8.63
N MET A 233 -8.12 -6.52 8.66
CA MET A 233 -7.24 -7.69 8.52
C MET A 233 -7.38 -8.69 9.67
N ARG A 234 -7.72 -8.22 10.87
CA ARG A 234 -7.92 -9.06 12.06
C ARG A 234 -8.93 -10.19 11.85
N GLY A 235 -9.98 -9.95 11.06
CA GLY A 235 -11.03 -10.94 10.80
C GLY A 235 -10.79 -11.85 9.59
N HIS A 236 -9.73 -11.62 8.82
CA HIS A 236 -9.53 -12.26 7.51
C HIS A 236 -8.21 -13.02 7.34
N LEU A 237 -7.23 -12.74 8.20
CA LEU A 237 -5.97 -13.48 8.17
C LEU A 237 -6.03 -14.75 9.02
N PRO A 238 -5.19 -15.76 8.73
CA PRO A 238 -5.06 -16.95 9.56
C PRO A 238 -4.75 -16.61 11.03
N MET A 239 -5.29 -17.41 11.95
CA MET A 239 -5.18 -17.21 13.41
C MET A 239 -3.74 -17.01 13.90
N ARG A 240 -2.76 -17.60 13.24
CA ARG A 240 -1.33 -17.46 13.58
C ARG A 240 -0.80 -16.01 13.50
N TYR A 241 -1.50 -15.11 12.79
CA TYR A 241 -1.13 -13.69 12.68
C TYR A 241 -1.94 -12.78 13.60
N TYR A 242 -2.91 -13.34 14.35
CA TYR A 242 -3.86 -12.53 15.13
C TYR A 242 -3.17 -11.67 16.18
N GLU A 243 -2.23 -12.24 16.96
CA GLU A 243 -1.52 -11.49 18.01
C GLU A 243 -0.69 -10.34 17.43
N GLN A 244 -0.05 -10.56 16.28
CA GLN A 244 0.76 -9.55 15.61
C GLN A 244 -0.11 -8.40 15.07
N ILE A 245 -1.21 -8.71 14.40
CA ILE A 245 -2.17 -7.73 13.92
C ILE A 245 -2.74 -6.91 15.07
N GLU A 246 -3.07 -7.57 16.20
CA GLU A 246 -3.60 -6.89 17.38
C GLU A 246 -2.52 -5.99 18.01
N ALA A 247 -1.26 -6.42 18.06
CA ALA A 247 -0.17 -5.61 18.58
C ALA A 247 0.01 -4.32 17.77
N GLU A 248 0.04 -4.40 16.44
CA GLU A 248 0.15 -3.23 15.57
C GLU A 248 -1.09 -2.32 15.66
N ARG A 249 -2.29 -2.91 15.73
CA ARG A 249 -3.53 -2.17 15.97
C ARG A 249 -3.46 -1.36 17.27
N GLN A 250 -2.95 -1.96 18.36
CA GLN A 250 -2.79 -1.28 19.65
C GLN A 250 -1.74 -0.14 19.58
N ILE A 251 -0.68 -0.30 18.80
CA ILE A 251 0.30 0.75 18.54
C ILE A 251 -0.38 1.95 17.86
N VAL A 252 -1.15 1.70 16.81
CA VAL A 252 -1.87 2.75 16.08
C VAL A 252 -2.91 3.45 16.95
N LEU A 253 -3.68 2.70 17.75
CA LEU A 253 -4.64 3.26 18.71
C LEU A 253 -3.98 4.20 19.72
N ARG A 254 -2.83 3.81 20.25
CA ARG A 254 -2.06 4.64 21.18
C ARG A 254 -1.58 5.92 20.51
N ASP A 255 -1.07 5.85 19.30
CA ASP A 255 -0.61 7.01 18.54
C ASP A 255 -1.75 8.01 18.29
N LEU A 256 -2.92 7.51 17.92
CA LEU A 256 -4.13 8.31 17.71
C LEU A 256 -4.64 8.92 19.03
N PHE A 257 -4.59 8.16 20.13
CA PHE A 257 -4.92 8.66 21.44
C PHE A 257 -4.02 9.83 21.88
N ILE A 258 -2.70 9.65 21.76
CA ILE A 258 -1.72 10.69 22.10
C ILE A 258 -1.93 11.95 21.23
N ALA A 259 -2.14 11.77 19.93
CA ALA A 259 -2.36 12.88 19.02
C ALA A 259 -3.65 13.64 19.31
N SER A 260 -4.74 12.95 19.66
CA SER A 260 -6.01 13.60 20.04
C SER A 260 -5.90 14.35 21.36
N CYS A 261 -5.18 13.81 22.35
CA CYS A 261 -4.90 14.50 23.61
C CYS A 261 -4.09 15.78 23.39
N ARG A 262 -3.04 15.75 22.57
CA ARG A 262 -2.23 16.93 22.23
C ARG A 262 -3.05 18.02 21.53
N ARG A 263 -4.03 17.65 20.73
CA ARG A 263 -4.97 18.56 20.06
C ARG A 263 -6.12 19.02 20.97
N LYS A 264 -6.17 18.53 22.22
CA LYS A 264 -7.26 18.77 23.20
C LYS A 264 -8.63 18.29 22.68
N ASP A 265 -8.66 17.33 21.78
CA ASP A 265 -9.87 16.70 21.24
C ASP A 265 -10.34 15.61 22.21
N VAL A 266 -11.23 16.00 23.12
CA VAL A 266 -11.70 15.12 24.20
C VAL A 266 -12.50 13.94 23.67
N VAL A 267 -13.33 14.16 22.63
CA VAL A 267 -14.21 13.12 22.05
C VAL A 267 -13.37 11.99 21.47
N TRP A 268 -12.43 12.28 20.59
CA TRP A 268 -11.55 11.29 20.01
C TRP A 268 -10.60 10.66 21.02
N SER A 269 -10.12 11.45 22.00
CA SER A 269 -9.28 10.90 23.08
C SER A 269 -10.01 9.83 23.87
N LEU A 270 -11.27 10.05 24.24
CA LEU A 270 -12.09 9.07 24.94
C LEU A 270 -12.38 7.84 24.08
N ARG A 271 -12.69 8.06 22.79
CA ARG A 271 -12.97 6.96 21.85
C ARG A 271 -11.76 6.02 21.73
N TYR A 272 -10.58 6.54 21.47
CA TYR A 272 -9.37 5.71 21.35
C TYR A 272 -8.98 5.09 22.70
N MET A 273 -9.09 5.84 23.80
CA MET A 273 -8.78 5.34 25.14
C MET A 273 -9.54 4.06 25.49
N ARG A 274 -10.81 3.95 25.08
CA ARG A 274 -11.66 2.77 25.33
C ARG A 274 -11.22 1.54 24.53
N LEU A 275 -10.66 1.74 23.36
CA LEU A 275 -10.22 0.67 22.44
C LEU A 275 -8.81 0.14 22.77
N ILE A 276 -8.06 0.87 23.61
CA ILE A 276 -6.71 0.47 24.01
C ILE A 276 -6.80 -0.59 25.13
N ASP A 277 -6.17 -1.73 24.88
CA ASP A 277 -5.92 -2.70 25.94
C ASP A 277 -4.76 -2.22 26.83
N TRP A 278 -5.11 -1.62 27.96
CA TRP A 278 -4.15 -1.05 28.90
C TRP A 278 -3.37 -2.09 29.71
N ALA A 279 -3.83 -3.35 29.74
CA ALA A 279 -3.14 -4.46 30.41
C ALA A 279 -2.02 -5.02 29.51
N SER A 280 -2.28 -5.12 28.21
CA SER A 280 -1.36 -5.65 27.22
C SER A 280 -0.39 -4.60 26.64
N ILE A 281 -0.28 -3.38 27.20
CA ILE A 281 0.72 -2.41 26.75
C ILE A 281 2.13 -2.94 27.09
N TYR A 282 2.48 -4.02 26.43
CA TYR A 282 3.86 -4.39 26.18
C TYR A 282 4.40 -3.40 25.15
N VAL A 283 5.35 -2.59 25.56
CA VAL A 283 6.06 -1.68 24.69
C VAL A 283 7.27 -2.44 24.16
N PRO A 284 7.24 -2.97 22.92
CA PRO A 284 8.46 -3.50 22.32
C PRO A 284 9.50 -2.38 22.29
N ALA A 285 10.77 -2.70 22.51
CA ALA A 285 11.83 -1.76 22.16
C ALA A 285 11.64 -1.33 20.68
N PRO A 286 11.66 -0.03 20.33
CA PRO A 286 12.39 1.06 20.99
C PRO A 286 11.54 2.05 21.79
N TYR A 287 10.29 1.72 22.15
CA TYR A 287 9.43 2.64 22.88
C TYR A 287 9.73 2.58 24.40
N ASN A 288 10.47 3.56 24.87
CA ASN A 288 10.96 3.66 26.24
C ASN A 288 9.87 3.96 27.29
N LYS A 289 10.15 3.62 28.60
CA LYS A 289 9.35 3.98 29.79
C LYS A 289 8.67 5.37 29.74
N PRO A 290 9.29 6.45 29.20
CA PRO A 290 8.66 7.77 29.12
C PRO A 290 7.34 7.80 28.34
N GLN A 291 7.20 7.03 27.28
CA GLN A 291 5.96 7.03 26.47
C GLN A 291 4.80 6.31 27.17
N ARG A 292 5.08 5.26 27.95
CA ARG A 292 4.09 4.60 28.79
C ARG A 292 3.58 5.55 29.88
N LEU A 293 4.48 6.26 30.55
CA LEU A 293 4.12 7.25 31.57
C LEU A 293 3.33 8.41 30.98
N LEU A 294 3.72 8.86 29.78
CA LEU A 294 2.96 9.87 29.02
C LEU A 294 1.54 9.40 28.72
N ALA A 295 1.38 8.18 28.18
CA ALA A 295 0.07 7.62 27.86
C ALA A 295 -0.82 7.50 29.10
N LEU A 296 -0.28 7.04 30.24
CA LEU A 296 -1.02 6.96 31.52
C LEU A 296 -1.40 8.35 32.09
N GLY A 297 -0.51 9.33 31.95
CA GLY A 297 -0.79 10.73 32.29
C GLY A 297 -1.91 11.32 31.43
N LEU A 298 -1.87 11.09 30.13
CA LEU A 298 -2.90 11.53 29.19
C LEU A 298 -4.24 10.81 29.41
N LYS A 299 -4.23 9.53 29.83
CA LYS A 299 -5.44 8.81 30.23
C LYS A 299 -6.13 9.52 31.42
N LYS A 300 -5.37 9.86 32.46
CA LYS A 300 -5.90 10.61 33.62
C LYS A 300 -6.46 11.99 33.22
N TRP A 301 -5.75 12.69 32.32
CA TRP A 301 -6.21 13.97 31.77
C TRP A 301 -7.52 13.83 30.99
N ALA A 302 -7.63 12.86 30.08
CA ALA A 302 -8.83 12.62 29.24
C ALA A 302 -10.05 12.33 30.13
N LEU A 303 -9.90 11.48 31.16
CA LEU A 303 -10.94 11.16 32.12
C LEU A 303 -11.37 12.40 32.95
N ALA A 304 -10.43 13.22 33.40
CA ALA A 304 -10.73 14.44 34.12
C ALA A 304 -11.50 15.47 33.29
N LYS A 305 -11.13 15.60 31.98
CA LYS A 305 -11.84 16.48 31.05
C LYS A 305 -13.26 15.97 30.75
N ALA A 306 -13.41 14.66 30.52
CA ALA A 306 -14.73 14.06 30.31
C ALA A 306 -15.71 14.33 31.47
N ARG A 307 -15.25 14.17 32.72
CA ARG A 307 -16.05 14.49 33.91
C ARG A 307 -16.49 15.94 33.97
N LYS A 308 -15.60 16.88 33.55
CA LYS A 308 -15.93 18.32 33.53
C LYS A 308 -16.88 18.73 32.42
N SER A 309 -16.92 17.97 31.29
CA SER A 309 -17.81 18.22 30.16
C SER A 309 -19.14 17.45 30.22
N GLY A 310 -19.43 16.74 31.33
CA GLY A 310 -20.66 15.96 31.51
C GLY A 310 -20.75 14.73 30.62
N MET A 311 -19.65 14.33 29.96
CA MET A 311 -19.61 13.12 29.14
C MET A 311 -19.46 11.88 30.02
N PRO A 312 -20.31 10.85 29.87
CA PRO A 312 -20.20 9.65 30.69
C PRO A 312 -18.87 8.93 30.40
N PRO A 313 -18.14 8.49 31.43
CA PRO A 313 -16.88 7.74 31.25
C PRO A 313 -17.08 6.34 30.68
N ASN A 314 -18.33 5.84 30.67
CA ASN A 314 -18.71 4.49 30.24
C ASN A 314 -19.90 4.61 29.27
N ASN A 315 -19.65 4.48 28.01
CA ASN A 315 -20.55 3.93 26.95
C ASN A 315 -19.71 3.61 25.73
#